data_e24bc086242a6393eebcee5fa725a92a
#
_entry.id   e24bc086242a6393eebcee5fa725a92a
#
_cell.length_a   1.000
_cell.length_b   1.000
_cell.length_c   1.000
_cell.angle_alpha   90.00
_cell.angle_beta   90.00
_cell.angle_gamma   90.00
#
_symmetry.space_group_name_H-M   'P 1'
#
loop_
_entity.id
_entity.type
_entity.pdbx_description
1 polymer ?
#
loop_
_entity_poly.entity_id
_entity_poly.type
_entity_poly.pdbx_seq_one_letter_code
_entity_poly.pdbx_strand_id
1 'polypeptide(L)'
;MKSVVLRAAIAVIAASVATSALAQMRQKGDDAPPKPLPPQQKNFPLDQTWSLRDIGDKPIPAGLDASLKIDGSLRGSGYTGCNSWSATLYPVKDQHLLVGPFALTKKQCPKEVMAVEFGFLSALTGTPSWDLVNGELVIKGPKGSLRLVRSL
;
A
#
# COMPACT_ATOMS: atom_id res chain seq x y z
N MET A 1 -55.39 78.25 -50.45
CA MET A 1 -55.73 77.12 -49.65
C MET A 1 -54.41 76.47 -49.19
N LYS A 2 -54.22 76.30 -47.92
CA LYS A 2 -52.93 76.22 -47.23
C LYS A 2 -52.25 74.86 -47.33
N SER A 3 -51.07 74.82 -47.94
CA SER A 3 -50.22 73.62 -47.96
C SER A 3 -49.47 73.51 -46.64
N VAL A 4 -49.68 72.41 -45.93
CA VAL A 4 -48.88 72.09 -44.76
C VAL A 4 -47.78 71.14 -45.17
N VAL A 5 -46.58 71.64 -45.09
CA VAL A 5 -45.38 70.86 -45.36
C VAL A 5 -44.97 70.15 -44.06
N LEU A 6 -45.13 68.83 -44.01
CA LEU A 6 -44.75 68.04 -42.91
C LEU A 6 -43.27 67.67 -43.05
N ARG A 7 -42.41 68.23 -42.21
CA ARG A 7 -41.02 67.91 -42.14
C ARG A 7 -40.84 66.64 -41.33
N ALA A 8 -40.46 65.58 -42.00
CA ALA A 8 -40.06 64.34 -41.34
C ALA A 8 -38.66 64.50 -40.74
N ALA A 9 -38.62 64.48 -39.43
CA ALA A 9 -37.32 64.41 -38.73
C ALA A 9 -36.82 62.94 -38.71
N ILE A 10 -35.72 62.68 -39.38
CA ILE A 10 -35.02 61.38 -39.34
C ILE A 10 -34.28 61.35 -38.06
N ALA A 11 -34.75 60.61 -37.07
CA ALA A 11 -33.97 60.28 -35.89
C ALA A 11 -32.93 59.14 -36.21
N VAL A 12 -31.69 59.55 -36.29
CA VAL A 12 -30.58 58.57 -36.40
C VAL A 12 -30.37 57.92 -35.02
N ILE A 13 -30.86 56.69 -34.84
CA ILE A 13 -30.59 55.90 -33.66
C ILE A 13 -29.17 55.35 -33.84
N ALA A 14 -28.22 55.94 -33.16
CA ALA A 14 -26.89 55.38 -33.01
C ALA A 14 -26.99 54.12 -32.13
N ALA A 15 -26.97 52.96 -32.75
CA ALA A 15 -26.83 51.70 -32.05
C ALA A 15 -25.42 51.60 -31.48
N SER A 16 -25.26 51.93 -30.21
CA SER A 16 -24.02 51.63 -29.44
C SER A 16 -23.94 50.11 -29.25
N VAL A 17 -23.09 49.52 -30.06
CA VAL A 17 -22.69 48.11 -29.86
C VAL A 17 -21.87 48.06 -28.58
N ALA A 18 -22.52 47.72 -27.48
CA ALA A 18 -21.82 47.33 -26.26
C ALA A 18 -21.13 46.00 -26.54
N THR A 19 -19.87 46.07 -26.93
CA THR A 19 -19.00 44.91 -26.91
C THR A 19 -18.86 44.46 -25.46
N SER A 20 -19.70 43.49 -25.07
CA SER A 20 -19.51 42.73 -23.84
C SER A 20 -18.16 42.03 -23.96
N ALA A 21 -17.15 42.66 -23.41
CA ALA A 21 -15.91 41.98 -23.07
C ALA A 21 -16.28 40.93 -22.02
N LEU A 22 -16.68 39.75 -22.50
CA LEU A 22 -16.59 38.54 -21.73
C LEU A 22 -15.12 38.41 -21.35
N ALA A 23 -14.78 38.99 -20.20
CA ALA A 23 -13.59 38.66 -19.51
C ALA A 23 -13.63 37.12 -19.34
N GLN A 24 -13.03 36.41 -20.29
CA GLN A 24 -12.68 35.04 -20.10
C GLN A 24 -11.77 35.05 -18.88
N MET A 25 -12.35 34.82 -17.72
CA MET A 25 -11.62 34.30 -16.58
C MET A 25 -11.04 32.98 -17.08
N ARG A 26 -9.89 33.10 -17.75
CA ARG A 26 -8.99 31.98 -17.97
C ARG A 26 -8.70 31.49 -16.57
N GLN A 27 -9.51 30.53 -16.11
CA GLN A 27 -9.12 29.70 -14.98
C GLN A 27 -7.74 29.24 -15.34
N LYS A 28 -6.76 29.79 -14.63
CA LYS A 28 -5.40 29.30 -14.61
C LYS A 28 -5.58 27.87 -14.09
N GLY A 29 -5.87 26.97 -15.05
CA GLY A 29 -5.95 25.55 -14.77
C GLY A 29 -4.63 25.23 -14.12
N ASP A 30 -4.69 24.62 -12.97
CA ASP A 30 -3.55 24.12 -12.27
C ASP A 30 -2.84 23.17 -13.21
N ASP A 31 -1.86 23.66 -13.97
CA ASP A 31 -0.91 22.87 -14.74
C ASP A 31 0.06 22.11 -13.81
N ALA A 32 -0.33 21.95 -12.56
CA ALA A 32 0.34 21.04 -11.65
C ALA A 32 0.15 19.61 -12.17
N PRO A 33 1.23 18.86 -12.36
CA PRO A 33 1.12 17.47 -12.77
C PRO A 33 0.14 16.74 -11.82
N PRO A 34 -0.71 15.85 -12.34
CA PRO A 34 -1.70 15.16 -11.52
C PRO A 34 -0.98 14.53 -10.34
N LYS A 35 -1.46 14.87 -9.13
CA LYS A 35 -0.91 14.32 -7.90
C LYS A 35 -0.97 12.80 -8.01
N PRO A 36 0.15 12.08 -7.78
CA PRO A 36 0.15 10.63 -7.82
C PRO A 36 -0.99 10.10 -6.95
N LEU A 37 -1.77 9.20 -7.50
CA LEU A 37 -2.80 8.51 -6.71
C LEU A 37 -2.13 7.85 -5.50
N PRO A 38 -2.76 7.90 -4.31
CA PRO A 38 -2.23 7.21 -3.16
C PRO A 38 -2.06 5.73 -3.49
N PRO A 39 -0.99 5.09 -3.01
CA PRO A 39 -0.76 3.68 -3.23
C PRO A 39 -2.02 2.89 -2.85
N GLN A 40 -2.47 2.03 -3.76
CA GLN A 40 -3.64 1.20 -3.48
C GLN A 40 -3.29 0.22 -2.35
N GLN A 41 -4.04 0.28 -1.26
CA GLN A 41 -3.82 -0.60 -0.12
C GLN A 41 -4.13 -2.04 -0.53
N LYS A 42 -3.16 -2.94 -0.35
CA LYS A 42 -3.33 -4.37 -0.61
C LYS A 42 -3.96 -5.06 0.60
N ASN A 43 -4.76 -6.09 0.35
CA ASN A 43 -5.26 -6.96 1.41
C ASN A 43 -4.23 -8.05 1.70
N PHE A 44 -4.00 -8.33 2.98
CA PHE A 44 -3.12 -9.44 3.36
C PHE A 44 -3.74 -10.78 2.93
N PRO A 45 -2.97 -11.66 2.27
CA PRO A 45 -3.47 -12.96 1.83
C PRO A 45 -3.60 -13.93 3.03
N LEU A 46 -4.77 -13.91 3.69
CA LEU A 46 -5.09 -14.82 4.78
C LEU A 46 -5.21 -16.27 4.27
N ASP A 47 -5.09 -17.22 5.19
CA ASP A 47 -5.21 -18.67 4.96
C ASP A 47 -4.21 -19.26 3.96
N GLN A 48 -3.25 -18.45 3.50
CA GLN A 48 -2.16 -18.89 2.64
C GLN A 48 -0.93 -19.23 3.48
N THR A 49 -0.31 -20.37 3.22
CA THR A 49 1.00 -20.72 3.80
C THR A 49 2.11 -20.15 2.94
N TRP A 50 3.06 -19.54 3.58
CA TRP A 50 4.24 -18.92 2.99
C TRP A 50 5.50 -19.59 3.52
N SER A 51 6.37 -20.07 2.63
CA SER A 51 7.66 -20.65 2.96
C SER A 51 8.75 -19.60 2.89
N LEU A 52 9.58 -19.53 3.91
CA LEU A 52 10.70 -18.60 3.98
C LEU A 52 11.75 -18.98 2.94
N ARG A 53 12.19 -17.98 2.18
CA ARG A 53 13.28 -18.11 1.21
C ARG A 53 14.53 -17.37 1.67
N ASP A 54 14.37 -16.11 2.07
CA ASP A 54 15.50 -15.25 2.45
C ASP A 54 15.22 -14.53 3.77
N ILE A 55 16.27 -14.30 4.55
CA ILE A 55 16.31 -13.36 5.68
C ILE A 55 17.28 -12.25 5.33
N GLY A 56 16.79 -11.01 5.27
CA GLY A 56 17.54 -9.94 4.63
C GLY A 56 17.74 -10.26 3.15
N ASP A 57 18.96 -10.16 2.70
CA ASP A 57 19.33 -10.49 1.32
C ASP A 57 20.06 -11.86 1.23
N LYS A 58 19.92 -12.70 2.25
CA LYS A 58 20.60 -14.00 2.32
C LYS A 58 19.59 -15.13 2.29
N PRO A 59 19.76 -16.11 1.39
CA PRO A 59 18.94 -17.31 1.38
C PRO A 59 19.17 -18.12 2.67
N ILE A 60 18.10 -18.79 3.13
CA ILE A 60 18.22 -19.74 4.22
C ILE A 60 18.96 -21.00 3.76
N PRO A 61 19.60 -21.75 4.67
CA PRO A 61 20.25 -23.01 4.34
C PRO A 61 19.33 -23.99 3.60
N ALA A 62 19.86 -24.66 2.58
CA ALA A 62 19.10 -25.65 1.83
C ALA A 62 18.60 -26.79 2.74
N GLY A 63 17.35 -27.21 2.53
CA GLY A 63 16.70 -28.25 3.34
C GLY A 63 16.16 -27.77 4.68
N LEU A 64 16.24 -26.48 4.99
CA LEU A 64 15.61 -25.87 6.15
C LEU A 64 14.23 -25.35 5.77
N ASP A 65 13.20 -25.80 6.47
CA ASP A 65 11.84 -25.32 6.30
C ASP A 65 11.49 -24.29 7.38
N ALA A 66 11.08 -23.12 6.98
CA ALA A 66 10.47 -22.17 7.89
C ALA A 66 9.22 -21.56 7.19
N SER A 67 8.17 -21.34 7.94
CA SER A 67 6.90 -20.98 7.36
C SER A 67 6.10 -20.01 8.22
N LEU A 68 5.18 -19.28 7.54
CA LEU A 68 4.23 -18.36 8.11
C LEU A 68 2.88 -18.56 7.45
N LYS A 69 1.84 -18.62 8.26
CA LYS A 69 0.44 -18.52 7.83
C LYS A 69 -0.29 -17.60 8.81
N ILE A 70 -1.13 -16.72 8.30
CA ILE A 70 -2.12 -15.99 9.10
C ILE A 70 -3.49 -16.49 8.67
N ASP A 71 -4.25 -17.04 9.60
CA ASP A 71 -5.59 -17.55 9.33
C ASP A 71 -6.67 -16.46 9.45
N GLY A 72 -7.90 -16.80 9.06
CA GLY A 72 -9.05 -15.89 9.12
C GLY A 72 -9.40 -15.44 10.54
N SER A 73 -8.89 -16.09 11.59
CA SER A 73 -9.00 -15.69 13.00
C SER A 73 -7.87 -14.75 13.43
N LEU A 74 -7.04 -14.31 12.49
CA LEU A 74 -5.89 -13.43 12.71
C LEU A 74 -4.82 -14.04 13.63
N ARG A 75 -4.74 -15.36 13.61
CA ARG A 75 -3.71 -16.12 14.27
C ARG A 75 -2.59 -16.45 13.30
N GLY A 76 -1.41 -15.96 13.61
CA GLY A 76 -0.19 -16.37 12.94
C GLY A 76 0.32 -17.68 13.50
N SER A 77 0.80 -18.55 12.63
CA SER A 77 1.41 -19.82 13.01
C SER A 77 2.39 -20.29 11.94
N GLY A 78 3.25 -21.20 12.30
CA GLY A 78 4.19 -21.80 11.38
C GLY A 78 5.34 -22.53 12.06
N TYR A 79 6.44 -22.63 11.33
CA TYR A 79 7.65 -23.30 11.76
C TYR A 79 8.86 -22.37 11.51
N THR A 80 9.85 -22.41 12.37
CA THR A 80 11.04 -21.53 12.28
C THR A 80 12.27 -22.24 11.74
N GLY A 81 12.11 -23.49 11.33
CA GLY A 81 13.25 -24.38 11.05
C GLY A 81 13.66 -25.23 12.26
N CYS A 82 13.33 -24.79 13.47
CA CYS A 82 13.57 -25.53 14.72
C CYS A 82 12.29 -25.72 15.50
N ASN A 83 11.55 -24.66 15.74
CA ASN A 83 10.40 -24.64 16.61
C ASN A 83 9.12 -24.31 15.85
N SER A 84 8.00 -24.92 16.28
CA SER A 84 6.68 -24.42 15.91
C SER A 84 6.38 -23.15 16.70
N TRP A 85 5.75 -22.20 16.06
CA TRP A 85 5.40 -20.92 16.67
C TRP A 85 3.94 -20.55 16.43
N SER A 86 3.40 -19.72 17.28
CA SER A 86 2.15 -19.03 17.06
C SER A 86 2.14 -17.68 17.77
N ALA A 87 1.37 -16.74 17.20
CA ALA A 87 1.15 -15.41 17.76
C ALA A 87 -0.17 -14.85 17.22
N THR A 88 -0.71 -13.80 17.82
CA THR A 88 -1.71 -12.97 17.14
C THR A 88 -0.98 -12.11 16.10
N LEU A 89 -1.41 -12.17 14.85
CA LEU A 89 -0.92 -11.32 13.76
C LEU A 89 -2.08 -10.60 13.11
N TYR A 90 -2.15 -9.30 13.32
CA TYR A 90 -3.26 -8.49 12.87
C TYR A 90 -2.81 -7.54 11.74
N PRO A 91 -3.22 -7.77 10.48
CA PRO A 91 -2.99 -6.80 9.41
C PRO A 91 -3.74 -5.50 9.68
N VAL A 92 -3.04 -4.39 9.65
CA VAL A 92 -3.58 -3.05 9.87
C VAL A 92 -3.35 -2.17 8.64
N LYS A 93 -3.84 -0.94 8.70
CA LYS A 93 -3.66 0.07 7.64
C LYS A 93 -2.18 0.24 7.27
N ASP A 94 -1.97 0.78 6.05
CA ASP A 94 -0.64 1.07 5.51
C ASP A 94 0.26 -0.15 5.43
N GLN A 95 -0.34 -1.32 5.20
CA GLN A 95 0.36 -2.60 5.04
C GLN A 95 1.31 -2.93 6.20
N HIS A 96 0.86 -2.73 7.44
CA HIS A 96 1.59 -3.14 8.63
C HIS A 96 0.92 -4.35 9.30
N LEU A 97 1.68 -5.02 10.17
CA LEU A 97 1.22 -6.12 11.02
C LEU A 97 1.40 -5.72 12.48
N LEU A 98 0.35 -5.83 13.27
CA LEU A 98 0.49 -5.86 14.72
C LEU A 98 0.78 -7.30 15.13
N VAL A 99 1.88 -7.50 15.85
CA VAL A 99 2.36 -8.82 16.25
C VAL A 99 2.33 -8.92 17.76
N GLY A 100 1.57 -9.88 18.26
CA GLY A 100 1.51 -10.21 19.67
C GLY A 100 2.70 -11.06 20.14
N PRO A 101 2.73 -11.41 21.43
CA PRO A 101 3.75 -12.30 21.96
C PRO A 101 3.77 -13.65 21.25
N PHE A 102 4.97 -14.17 21.01
CA PHE A 102 5.16 -15.49 20.43
C PHE A 102 5.03 -16.59 21.48
N ALA A 103 4.27 -17.61 21.14
CA ALA A 103 4.36 -18.91 21.79
C ALA A 103 5.22 -19.83 20.90
N LEU A 104 6.26 -20.45 21.48
CA LEU A 104 7.17 -21.34 20.77
C LEU A 104 7.30 -22.67 21.52
N THR A 105 7.53 -23.74 20.76
CA THR A 105 8.12 -24.95 21.34
C THR A 105 9.57 -24.65 21.73
N LYS A 106 10.15 -25.48 22.62
CA LYS A 106 11.49 -25.22 23.16
C LYS A 106 12.47 -26.35 22.78
N LYS A 107 12.52 -26.66 21.48
CA LYS A 107 13.51 -27.59 20.97
C LYS A 107 14.86 -26.90 20.86
N GLN A 108 15.92 -27.63 21.07
CA GLN A 108 17.27 -27.17 20.81
C GLN A 108 17.75 -27.75 19.48
N CYS A 109 18.19 -26.89 18.59
CA CYS A 109 18.66 -27.22 17.26
C CYS A 109 20.09 -26.72 17.06
N PRO A 110 20.80 -27.15 16.02
CA PRO A 110 22.09 -26.61 15.66
C PRO A 110 22.11 -25.09 15.57
N LYS A 111 23.26 -24.48 15.87
CA LYS A 111 23.40 -23.01 15.95
C LYS A 111 22.92 -22.27 14.68
N GLU A 112 23.18 -22.87 13.52
CA GLU A 112 22.76 -22.28 12.23
C GLU A 112 21.25 -22.23 12.09
N VAL A 113 20.53 -23.28 12.52
CA VAL A 113 19.06 -23.35 12.53
C VAL A 113 18.50 -22.36 13.55
N MET A 114 19.10 -22.26 14.73
CA MET A 114 18.70 -21.27 15.74
C MET A 114 18.93 -19.83 15.26
N ALA A 115 19.94 -19.59 14.44
CA ALA A 115 20.17 -18.27 13.84
C ALA A 115 19.05 -17.90 12.86
N VAL A 116 18.54 -18.85 12.07
CA VAL A 116 17.38 -18.65 11.19
C VAL A 116 16.12 -18.36 12.01
N GLU A 117 15.85 -19.14 13.07
CA GLU A 117 14.74 -18.88 13.99
C GLU A 117 14.80 -17.47 14.56
N PHE A 118 15.95 -17.08 15.10
CA PHE A 118 16.16 -15.76 15.66
C PHE A 118 15.90 -14.66 14.62
N GLY A 119 16.47 -14.79 13.41
CA GLY A 119 16.29 -13.83 12.33
C GLY A 119 14.83 -13.72 11.88
N PHE A 120 14.15 -14.86 11.74
CA PHE A 120 12.73 -14.93 11.36
C PHE A 120 11.84 -14.22 12.39
N LEU A 121 11.95 -14.58 13.66
CA LEU A 121 11.13 -13.98 14.73
C LEU A 121 11.47 -12.50 14.95
N SER A 122 12.75 -12.14 14.85
CA SER A 122 13.17 -10.74 14.99
C SER A 122 12.57 -9.83 13.93
N ALA A 123 12.49 -10.30 12.69
CA ALA A 123 11.90 -9.54 11.59
C ALA A 123 10.38 -9.34 11.78
N LEU A 124 9.70 -10.22 12.49
CA LEU A 124 8.28 -10.10 12.81
C LEU A 124 8.01 -9.21 14.03
N THR A 125 9.01 -8.84 14.82
CA THR A 125 8.78 -7.98 16.00
C THR A 125 8.56 -6.52 15.60
N GLY A 126 7.77 -5.77 16.39
CA GLY A 126 7.70 -4.31 16.33
C GLY A 126 6.96 -3.76 15.10
N THR A 127 5.76 -4.17 14.86
CA THR A 127 4.88 -3.61 13.81
C THR A 127 5.54 -3.59 12.41
N PRO A 128 5.99 -4.73 11.88
CA PRO A 128 6.62 -4.77 10.57
C PRO A 128 5.66 -4.36 9.46
N SER A 129 6.18 -3.77 8.39
CA SER A 129 5.43 -3.58 7.15
C SER A 129 5.49 -4.85 6.30
N TRP A 130 4.50 -5.03 5.44
CA TRP A 130 4.46 -6.14 4.49
C TRP A 130 4.06 -5.66 3.10
N ASP A 131 4.49 -6.39 2.09
CA ASP A 131 4.08 -6.17 0.70
C ASP A 131 4.05 -7.48 -0.08
N LEU A 132 3.27 -7.49 -1.18
CA LEU A 132 3.32 -8.54 -2.19
C LEU A 132 4.07 -8.00 -3.41
N VAL A 133 5.25 -8.54 -3.65
CA VAL A 133 6.13 -8.15 -4.74
C VAL A 133 6.37 -9.35 -5.64
N ASN A 134 5.92 -9.28 -6.89
CA ASN A 134 6.04 -10.38 -7.87
C ASN A 134 5.51 -11.74 -7.36
N GLY A 135 4.44 -11.72 -6.54
CA GLY A 135 3.85 -12.93 -5.97
C GLY A 135 4.54 -13.44 -4.71
N GLU A 136 5.60 -12.81 -4.25
CA GLU A 136 6.29 -13.10 -3.00
C GLU A 136 5.80 -12.19 -1.87
N LEU A 137 5.70 -12.71 -0.67
CA LEU A 137 5.42 -11.93 0.53
C LEU A 137 6.73 -11.40 1.10
N VAL A 138 6.85 -10.09 1.17
CA VAL A 138 8.00 -9.39 1.76
C VAL A 138 7.56 -8.75 3.06
N ILE A 139 8.21 -9.07 4.17
CA ILE A 139 7.97 -8.48 5.49
C ILE A 139 9.22 -7.73 5.90
N LYS A 140 9.08 -6.47 6.31
CA LYS A 140 10.19 -5.61 6.74
C LYS A 140 9.92 -5.11 8.14
N GLY A 141 10.64 -5.63 9.09
CA GLY A 141 10.65 -5.18 10.47
C GLY A 141 11.87 -4.33 10.81
N PRO A 142 11.89 -3.71 11.99
CA PRO A 142 13.02 -2.88 12.42
C PRO A 142 14.32 -3.67 12.64
N LYS A 143 14.21 -4.99 12.79
CA LYS A 143 15.36 -5.89 13.06
C LYS A 143 15.68 -6.86 11.92
N GLY A 144 15.10 -6.64 10.73
CA GLY A 144 15.36 -7.48 9.56
C GLY A 144 14.19 -7.56 8.61
N SER A 145 14.40 -8.27 7.51
CA SER A 145 13.36 -8.52 6.51
C SER A 145 13.27 -10.00 6.18
N LEU A 146 12.08 -10.42 5.77
CA LEU A 146 11.78 -11.77 5.30
C LEU A 146 11.27 -11.69 3.88
N ARG A 147 11.70 -12.63 3.06
CA ARG A 147 11.11 -12.88 1.75
C ARG A 147 10.58 -14.30 1.73
N LEU A 148 9.30 -14.43 1.46
CA LEU A 148 8.60 -15.71 1.52
C LEU A 148 7.92 -15.98 0.18
N VAL A 149 7.93 -17.23 -0.21
CA VAL A 149 7.26 -17.73 -1.42
C VAL A 149 6.00 -18.51 -1.02
N ARG A 150 5.04 -18.54 -1.91
CA ARG A 150 3.81 -19.29 -1.69
C ARG A 150 4.12 -20.79 -1.64
N SER A 151 3.71 -21.46 -0.55
CA SER A 151 3.70 -22.92 -0.53
C SER A 151 2.57 -23.44 -1.41
N LEU A 152 2.87 -24.41 -2.26
CA LEU A 152 1.88 -25.13 -3.08
C LEU A 152 1.22 -26.24 -2.27
#